data_9c0ed4dd31b5aa8dde524f0ead50f6b9
#
_entry.id   9c0ed4dd31b5aa8dde524f0ead50f6b9
#
_cell.length_a   1.000
_cell.length_b   1.000
_cell.length_c   1.000
_cell.angle_alpha   90.00
_cell.angle_beta   90.00
_cell.angle_gamma   90.00
#
_symmetry.space_group_name_H-M   'P 1'
#
loop_
_entity.id
_entity.type
_entity.pdbx_description
1 polymer ?
#
loop_
_entity_poly.entity_id
_entity_poly.type
_entity_poly.pdbx_seq_one_letter_code
_entity_poly.pdbx_strand_id
1 'polypeptide(L)'
;MLGRLGLGLLLSIGVAGAAAAQGSARFDGSYMGELVLTKTISGDCAEPPLGSLYPLTIARGDVRFAYRPRFDTELVGRVGDNGNFEASARSRNGLVRMTGHIQGDSITASIVSPSCHYSFQTKN
;
A
#
# COMPACT_ATOMS: atom_id res chain seq x y z
N MET A 1 -14.77 3.77 47.60
CA MET A 1 -15.29 2.85 46.69
C MET A 1 -15.73 3.38 45.37
N LEU A 2 -16.26 4.48 45.28
CA LEU A 2 -16.81 4.99 44.06
C LEU A 2 -15.80 5.40 43.03
N GLY A 3 -14.69 5.92 43.45
CA GLY A 3 -13.75 6.49 42.52
C GLY A 3 -13.10 5.50 41.54
N ARG A 4 -13.16 4.28 41.89
CA ARG A 4 -12.49 3.29 41.05
C ARG A 4 -13.12 3.11 39.71
N LEU A 5 -14.38 3.32 39.62
CA LEU A 5 -15.11 3.08 38.40
C LEU A 5 -14.67 3.97 37.24
N GLY A 6 -14.47 5.22 37.56
CA GLY A 6 -14.13 6.16 36.51
C GLY A 6 -12.77 5.90 35.85
N LEU A 7 -11.87 5.33 36.60
CA LEU A 7 -10.54 5.14 36.10
C LEU A 7 -10.46 4.19 34.92
N GLY A 8 -11.22 3.13 34.98
CA GLY A 8 -11.18 2.17 33.88
C GLY A 8 -11.66 2.76 32.58
N LEU A 9 -12.64 3.61 32.63
CA LEU A 9 -13.18 4.22 31.45
C LEU A 9 -12.19 5.10 30.75
N LEU A 10 -11.43 5.85 31.48
CA LEU A 10 -10.46 6.77 30.91
C LEU A 10 -9.37 6.02 30.14
N LEU A 11 -8.94 4.92 30.68
CA LEU A 11 -7.90 4.14 30.02
C LEU A 11 -8.36 3.59 28.67
N SER A 12 -9.60 3.17 28.61
CA SER A 12 -10.13 2.63 27.36
C SER A 12 -10.14 3.67 26.25
N ILE A 13 -10.47 4.89 26.56
CA ILE A 13 -10.52 5.96 25.58
C ILE A 13 -9.14 6.23 25.00
N GLY A 14 -8.12 6.24 25.83
CA GLY A 14 -6.79 6.52 25.37
C GLY A 14 -6.28 5.48 24.37
N VAL A 15 -6.60 4.22 24.61
CA VAL A 15 -6.16 3.15 23.74
C VAL A 15 -6.80 3.27 22.35
N ALA A 16 -8.07 3.61 22.32
CA ALA A 16 -8.76 3.75 21.05
C ALA A 16 -8.15 4.85 20.18
N GLY A 17 -7.74 5.96 20.79
CA GLY A 17 -7.11 7.03 20.03
C GLY A 17 -5.79 6.64 19.42
N ALA A 18 -4.99 5.86 20.15
CA ALA A 18 -3.70 5.43 19.65
C ALA A 18 -3.87 4.47 18.45
N ALA A 19 -4.86 3.60 18.50
CA ALA A 19 -5.09 2.67 17.42
C ALA A 19 -5.44 3.38 16.11
N ALA A 20 -6.19 4.48 16.20
CA ALA A 20 -6.61 5.21 15.02
C ALA A 20 -5.46 5.89 14.28
N ALA A 21 -4.32 6.13 14.94
CA ALA A 21 -3.19 6.81 14.33
C ALA A 21 -2.33 5.88 13.46
N GLN A 22 -2.58 4.58 13.51
CA GLN A 22 -1.80 3.60 12.76
C GLN A 22 -2.58 3.08 11.58
N GLY A 23 -1.90 2.50 10.60
CA GLY A 23 -2.57 1.84 9.51
C GLY A 23 -3.37 0.65 9.99
N SER A 24 -4.33 0.20 9.20
CA SER A 24 -5.20 -0.90 9.56
C SER A 24 -4.51 -2.25 9.38
N ALA A 25 -4.53 -3.09 10.41
CA ALA A 25 -3.96 -4.42 10.36
C ALA A 25 -4.91 -5.46 9.77
N ARG A 26 -6.14 -5.08 9.44
CA ARG A 26 -7.13 -6.00 8.87
C ARG A 26 -6.69 -6.63 7.59
N PHE A 27 -5.85 -5.95 6.85
CA PHE A 27 -5.45 -6.40 5.52
C PHE A 27 -4.04 -6.97 5.49
N ASP A 28 -3.44 -7.21 6.65
CA ASP A 28 -2.07 -7.72 6.70
C ASP A 28 -1.94 -9.02 5.93
N GLY A 29 -0.86 -9.15 5.19
CA GLY A 29 -0.60 -10.34 4.39
C GLY A 29 0.33 -10.05 3.23
N SER A 30 0.52 -11.07 2.42
CA SER A 30 1.32 -10.96 1.20
C SER A 30 0.41 -11.25 0.02
N TYR A 31 0.45 -10.37 -0.97
CA TYR A 31 -0.43 -10.46 -2.13
C TYR A 31 0.42 -10.48 -3.40
N MET A 32 0.13 -11.42 -4.28
CA MET A 32 0.88 -11.53 -5.54
C MET A 32 0.02 -11.02 -6.68
N GLY A 33 0.57 -10.15 -7.50
CA GLY A 33 -0.20 -9.56 -8.58
C GLY A 33 0.62 -9.30 -9.82
N GLU A 34 -0.09 -9.09 -10.91
CA GLU A 34 0.52 -8.74 -12.20
C GLU A 34 0.69 -7.23 -12.30
N LEU A 35 1.79 -6.85 -12.92
CA LEU A 35 2.09 -5.44 -13.17
C LEU A 35 2.07 -5.23 -14.67
N VAL A 36 1.28 -4.28 -15.13
CA VAL A 36 1.11 -4.02 -16.56
C VAL A 36 1.40 -2.56 -16.85
N LEU A 37 2.23 -2.32 -17.87
CA LEU A 37 2.47 -0.95 -18.34
C LEU A 37 1.23 -0.46 -19.07
N THR A 38 0.64 0.63 -18.60
CA THR A 38 -0.59 1.16 -19.19
C THR A 38 -0.36 2.41 -20.03
N LYS A 39 0.70 3.17 -19.73
CA LYS A 39 0.95 4.39 -20.48
C LYS A 39 2.40 4.81 -20.37
N THR A 40 2.98 5.22 -21.47
CA THR A 40 4.30 5.83 -21.51
C THR A 40 4.14 7.30 -21.80
N ILE A 41 4.58 8.13 -20.85
CA ILE A 41 4.52 9.58 -21.01
C ILE A 41 5.78 10.07 -21.72
N SER A 42 6.93 9.58 -21.29
CA SER A 42 8.19 9.97 -21.89
C SER A 42 9.26 8.91 -21.61
N GLY A 43 10.26 8.84 -22.47
CA GLY A 43 11.35 7.91 -22.30
C GLY A 43 10.95 6.46 -22.49
N ASP A 44 11.76 5.59 -21.97
CA ASP A 44 11.55 4.15 -22.07
C ASP A 44 10.98 3.63 -20.77
N CYS A 45 9.80 3.04 -20.85
CA CYS A 45 9.18 2.40 -19.69
C CYS A 45 9.34 0.90 -19.84
N ALA A 46 9.88 0.28 -18.78
CA ALA A 46 10.08 -1.16 -18.80
C ALA A 46 8.73 -1.86 -18.79
N GLU A 47 8.56 -2.83 -19.68
CA GLU A 47 7.38 -3.66 -19.71
C GLU A 47 7.66 -4.92 -18.89
N PRO A 48 6.88 -5.15 -17.82
CA PRO A 48 7.08 -6.36 -17.04
C PRO A 48 6.80 -7.59 -17.89
N PRO A 49 7.56 -8.66 -17.71
CA PRO A 49 7.31 -9.90 -18.47
C PRO A 49 5.89 -10.39 -18.21
N LEU A 50 5.24 -10.85 -19.27
CA LEU A 50 3.88 -11.33 -19.19
C LEU A 50 3.79 -12.50 -18.22
N GLY A 51 2.83 -12.46 -17.32
CA GLY A 51 2.62 -13.53 -16.36
C GLY A 51 3.49 -13.47 -15.12
N SER A 52 4.40 -12.51 -15.03
CA SER A 52 5.22 -12.34 -13.83
C SER A 52 4.38 -11.78 -12.71
N LEU A 53 4.60 -12.30 -11.50
CA LEU A 53 3.88 -11.84 -10.31
C LEU A 53 4.83 -11.09 -9.38
N TYR A 54 4.32 -10.02 -8.81
CA TYR A 54 5.09 -9.16 -7.92
C TYR A 54 4.41 -9.11 -6.56
N PRO A 55 5.18 -9.18 -5.47
CA PRO A 55 4.57 -9.18 -4.14
C PRO A 55 4.30 -7.77 -3.64
N LEU A 56 3.12 -7.61 -3.04
CA LEU A 56 2.79 -6.46 -2.24
C LEU A 56 2.56 -6.97 -0.84
N THR A 57 3.26 -6.43 0.14
CA THR A 57 3.14 -6.91 1.51
C THR A 57 2.55 -5.83 2.39
N ILE A 58 1.72 -6.26 3.33
CA ILE A 58 1.13 -5.37 4.33
C ILE A 58 1.41 -5.97 5.69
N ALA A 59 2.05 -5.19 6.55
CA ALA A 59 2.37 -5.63 7.90
C ALA A 59 2.05 -4.49 8.85
N ARG A 60 1.16 -4.74 9.78
CA ARG A 60 0.69 -3.74 10.75
C ARG A 60 0.17 -2.49 10.04
N GLY A 61 -0.50 -2.69 8.91
CA GLY A 61 -1.05 -1.61 8.14
C GLY A 61 -0.07 -0.88 7.24
N ASP A 62 1.20 -1.25 7.28
CA ASP A 62 2.20 -0.64 6.41
C ASP A 62 2.29 -1.41 5.10
N VAL A 63 2.15 -0.69 4.00
CA VAL A 63 2.19 -1.25 2.65
C VAL A 63 3.58 -1.10 2.09
N ARG A 64 4.11 -2.18 1.51
CA ARG A 64 5.40 -2.15 0.83
C ARG A 64 5.29 -2.86 -0.51
N PHE A 65 5.77 -2.21 -1.55
CA PHE A 65 5.76 -2.77 -2.89
C PHE A 65 7.08 -2.44 -3.58
N ALA A 66 7.80 -3.47 -3.99
CA ALA A 66 9.06 -3.30 -4.70
C ALA A 66 8.75 -2.99 -6.16
N TYR A 67 8.70 -1.69 -6.48
CA TYR A 67 8.43 -1.24 -7.82
C TYR A 67 9.70 -1.36 -8.58
N ARG A 68 10.16 -1.96 -9.27
CA ARG A 68 11.03 -2.07 -9.99
C ARG A 68 12.16 -2.22 -10.02
N PRO A 69 12.31 -2.58 -10.56
CA PRO A 69 13.17 -3.44 -10.75
C PRO A 69 14.48 -2.96 -10.98
N ARG A 70 14.67 -2.07 -11.73
CA ARG A 70 15.94 -1.64 -12.13
C ARG A 70 16.66 -0.88 -11.06
N PHE A 71 15.94 -0.19 -10.20
CA PHE A 71 16.53 0.75 -9.25
C PHE A 71 16.16 0.46 -7.82
N ASP A 72 15.68 -0.73 -7.54
CA ASP A 72 15.32 -1.13 -6.18
C ASP A 72 14.42 -0.13 -5.47
N THR A 73 13.52 0.47 -6.22
CA THR A 73 12.61 1.45 -5.64
C THR A 73 11.50 0.73 -4.90
N GLU A 74 11.37 1.04 -3.61
CA GLU A 74 10.31 0.48 -2.79
C GLU A 74 9.29 1.55 -2.45
N LEU A 75 8.03 1.29 -2.79
CA LEU A 75 6.93 2.16 -2.44
C LEU A 75 6.44 1.80 -1.06
N VAL A 76 6.28 2.78 -0.20
CA VAL A 76 5.92 2.57 1.19
C VAL A 76 4.74 3.47 1.54
N GLY A 77 3.76 2.93 2.24
CA GLY A 77 2.60 3.70 2.63
C GLY A 77 1.76 2.97 3.66
N ARG A 78 0.50 3.32 3.74
CA ARG A 78 -0.41 2.76 4.72
C ARG A 78 -1.77 2.48 4.13
N VAL A 79 -2.46 1.49 4.69
CA VAL A 79 -3.80 1.15 4.29
C VAL A 79 -4.78 1.57 5.38
N GLY A 80 -5.91 2.15 4.97
CA GLY A 80 -6.97 2.53 5.88
C GLY A 80 -7.95 1.39 6.13
N ASP A 81 -8.85 1.61 7.07
CA ASP A 81 -9.85 0.59 7.43
C ASP A 81 -10.76 0.21 6.27
N ASN A 82 -10.95 1.12 5.33
CA ASN A 82 -11.81 0.86 4.18
C ASN A 82 -11.09 0.13 3.05
N GLY A 83 -9.81 -0.19 3.22
CA GLY A 83 -9.05 -0.87 2.19
C GLY A 83 -8.35 0.03 1.20
N ASN A 84 -8.55 1.32 1.27
CA ASN A 84 -7.84 2.25 0.39
C ASN A 84 -6.42 2.47 0.90
N PHE A 85 -5.45 2.50 -0.01
CA PHE A 85 -4.08 2.73 0.39
C PHE A 85 -3.35 3.62 -0.59
N GLU A 86 -2.30 4.23 -0.10
CA GLU A 86 -1.39 5.02 -0.91
C GLU A 86 0.02 4.68 -0.46
N ALA A 87 0.89 4.47 -1.43
CA ALA A 87 2.31 4.21 -1.18
C ALA A 87 3.12 5.02 -2.16
N SER A 88 4.28 5.45 -1.76
CA SER A 88 5.08 6.31 -2.63
C SER A 88 6.55 6.15 -2.34
N ALA A 89 7.36 6.65 -3.28
CA ALA A 89 8.80 6.71 -3.14
C ALA A 89 9.32 7.83 -4.04
N ARG A 90 10.45 8.38 -3.67
CA ARG A 90 11.14 9.33 -4.53
C ARG A 90 12.13 8.56 -5.37
N SER A 91 12.07 8.79 -6.65
CA SER A 91 13.05 8.25 -7.56
C SER A 91 13.90 9.41 -8.08
N ARG A 92 14.90 9.05 -8.87
CA ARG A 92 15.77 10.07 -9.47
C ARG A 92 14.97 11.05 -10.31
N ASN A 93 13.91 10.60 -10.97
CA ASN A 93 13.13 11.42 -11.87
C ASN A 93 11.90 12.06 -11.24
N GLY A 94 11.68 11.85 -9.95
CA GLY A 94 10.55 12.43 -9.27
C GLY A 94 9.79 11.44 -8.41
N LEU A 95 8.58 11.80 -8.05
CA LEU A 95 7.76 11.00 -7.16
C LEU A 95 7.06 9.87 -7.90
N VAL A 96 7.13 8.68 -7.34
CA VAL A 96 6.34 7.54 -7.81
C VAL A 96 5.27 7.28 -6.77
N ARG A 97 4.03 7.19 -7.22
CA ARG A 97 2.90 7.03 -6.31
C ARG A 97 2.00 5.87 -6.75
N MET A 98 1.65 5.04 -5.78
CA MET A 98 0.74 3.94 -5.99
C MET A 98 -0.51 4.20 -5.16
N THR A 99 -1.68 4.12 -5.80
CA THR A 99 -2.95 4.24 -5.10
C THR A 99 -3.76 3.01 -5.43
N GLY A 100 -4.39 2.44 -4.43
CA GLY A 100 -5.13 1.22 -4.65
C GLY A 100 -6.20 0.96 -3.62
N HIS A 101 -6.87 -0.16 -3.83
CA HIS A 101 -7.98 -0.58 -3.00
C HIS A 101 -7.94 -2.09 -2.81
N ILE A 102 -8.18 -2.51 -1.58
CA ILE A 102 -8.22 -3.91 -1.22
C ILE A 102 -9.66 -4.29 -0.91
N GLN A 103 -10.13 -5.34 -1.57
CA GLN A 103 -11.46 -5.84 -1.33
C GLN A 103 -11.35 -7.36 -1.18
N GLY A 104 -11.61 -7.86 0.04
CA GLY A 104 -11.34 -9.23 0.35
C GLY A 104 -9.85 -9.51 0.27
N ASP A 105 -9.45 -10.44 -0.57
CA ASP A 105 -8.05 -10.73 -0.80
C ASP A 105 -7.58 -10.27 -2.18
N SER A 106 -8.34 -9.38 -2.81
CA SER A 106 -8.01 -8.83 -4.12
C SER A 106 -7.55 -7.39 -3.99
N ILE A 107 -6.53 -7.03 -4.76
CA ILE A 107 -6.01 -5.67 -4.80
C ILE A 107 -6.01 -5.18 -6.23
N THR A 108 -6.48 -3.96 -6.42
CA THR A 108 -6.38 -3.23 -7.68
C THR A 108 -5.71 -1.91 -7.39
N ALA A 109 -4.69 -1.56 -8.15
CA ALA A 109 -3.95 -0.34 -7.91
C ALA A 109 -3.39 0.25 -9.19
N SER A 110 -3.04 1.53 -9.13
CA SER A 110 -2.37 2.24 -10.20
C SER A 110 -1.06 2.80 -9.68
N ILE A 111 -0.02 2.75 -10.49
CA ILE A 111 1.27 3.34 -10.16
C ILE A 111 1.58 4.41 -11.19
N VAL A 112 1.84 5.62 -10.71
CA VAL A 112 2.10 6.78 -11.56
C VAL A 112 3.46 7.35 -11.21
N SER A 113 4.31 7.46 -12.23
CA SER A 113 5.58 8.15 -12.12
C SER A 113 5.60 9.25 -13.18
N PRO A 114 6.62 10.12 -13.19
CA PRO A 114 6.65 11.17 -14.20
C PRO A 114 6.66 10.66 -15.64
N SER A 115 7.21 9.49 -15.86
CA SER A 115 7.36 8.97 -17.23
C SER A 115 6.47 7.79 -17.56
N CYS A 116 6.05 7.01 -16.58
CA CYS A 116 5.42 5.70 -16.81
C CYS A 116 4.23 5.48 -15.89
N HIS A 117 3.18 4.88 -16.44
CA HIS A 117 2.02 4.47 -15.66
C HIS A 117 1.86 2.96 -15.74
N TYR A 118 1.57 2.34 -14.60
CA TYR A 118 1.35 0.90 -14.51
C TYR A 118 0.07 0.61 -13.75
N SER A 119 -0.50 -0.55 -14.00
CA SER A 119 -1.58 -1.08 -13.17
C SER A 119 -1.07 -2.33 -12.47
N PHE A 120 -1.60 -2.56 -11.28
CA PHE A 120 -1.29 -3.75 -10.48
C PHE A 120 -2.59 -4.42 -10.09
N GLN A 121 -2.68 -5.72 -10.30
CA GLN A 121 -3.88 -6.46 -9.94
C GLN A 121 -3.48 -7.85 -9.47
N THR A 122 -4.01 -8.25 -8.31
CA THR A 122 -3.72 -9.57 -7.78
C THR A 122 -4.40 -10.65 -8.60
N LYS A 123 -3.76 -11.81 -8.62
CA LYS A 123 -4.31 -13.00 -9.25
C LYS A 123 -4.80 -13.94 -8.18
N ASN A 124 -5.99 -14.41 -8.32
CA ASN A 124 -6.59 -15.36 -7.39
C ASN A 124 -6.57 -16.77 -7.92
#